data_2b561a0f4d2ca78d004a65d32e33a3d2
#
_entry.id   2b561a0f4d2ca78d004a65d32e33a3d2
#
_cell.length_a   1.000
_cell.length_b   1.000
_cell.length_c   1.000
_cell.angle_alpha   90.00
_cell.angle_beta   90.00
_cell.angle_gamma   90.00
#
_symmetry.space_group_name_H-M   'P 1'
#
loop_
_entity.id
_entity.type
_entity.pdbx_description
1 polymer ?
#
loop_
_entity_poly.entity_id
_entity_poly.type
_entity_poly.pdbx_seq_one_letter_code
_entity_poly.pdbx_strand_id
1 'polypeptide(L)'
;MKHMTMNEYRDRVKGCWFGKCFGGASGAPYEGFKHVIEYSSLEEIVRPDLPNDDLDIQLLWVEVLQKKGLNIDSKDLADSWIKSCPYTMSEYGYFIKNYERGILPPASGWFNNNFFKVGNGCPIRAEIWGLVFFNDGETAAGYARLDGTLDHAGESVWIEQFYAVMVSMSFSGKPLHQLIEIARKYLPEGSEASRCVTSVLSCYIDNPDDYQSA
;
A
#
# COMPACT_ATOMS: atom_id res chain seq x y z
N MET A 1 -16.23 21.07 -6.35
CA MET A 1 -14.94 20.39 -6.63
C MET A 1 -14.31 21.05 -7.84
N LYS A 2 -13.03 21.39 -7.79
CA LYS A 2 -12.29 21.90 -8.95
C LYS A 2 -12.22 20.76 -9.97
N HIS A 3 -12.67 20.99 -11.20
CA HIS A 3 -12.57 19.97 -12.25
C HIS A 3 -11.10 19.75 -12.57
N MET A 4 -10.64 18.52 -12.45
CA MET A 4 -9.29 18.11 -12.84
C MET A 4 -9.29 17.75 -14.32
N THR A 5 -8.32 18.27 -15.07
CA THR A 5 -8.13 17.89 -16.46
C THR A 5 -7.45 16.52 -16.55
N MET A 6 -7.60 15.84 -17.68
CA MET A 6 -6.91 14.57 -17.93
C MET A 6 -5.37 14.71 -17.87
N ASN A 7 -4.83 15.85 -18.26
CA ASN A 7 -3.40 16.11 -18.19
C ASN A 7 -2.93 16.26 -16.73
N GLU A 8 -3.67 16.99 -15.89
CA GLU A 8 -3.37 17.08 -14.45
C GLU A 8 -3.46 15.72 -13.77
N TYR A 9 -4.46 14.90 -14.10
CA TYR A 9 -4.55 13.54 -13.57
C TYR A 9 -3.34 12.69 -13.96
N ARG A 10 -2.99 12.67 -15.25
CA ARG A 10 -1.83 11.92 -15.75
C ARG A 10 -0.52 12.35 -15.11
N ASP A 11 -0.33 13.65 -14.90
CA ASP A 11 0.86 14.19 -14.25
C ASP A 11 0.99 13.69 -12.81
N ARG A 12 -0.10 13.73 -12.04
CA ARG A 12 -0.14 13.21 -10.66
C ARG A 12 0.09 11.72 -10.58
N VAL A 13 -0.53 10.93 -11.47
CA VAL A 13 -0.30 9.48 -11.56
C VAL A 13 1.17 9.19 -11.86
N LYS A 14 1.78 9.90 -12.83
CA LYS A 14 3.21 9.77 -13.12
C LYS A 14 4.08 10.14 -11.92
N GLY A 15 3.74 11.23 -11.21
CA GLY A 15 4.46 11.64 -10.01
C GLY A 15 4.43 10.56 -8.91
N CYS A 16 3.27 9.94 -8.68
CA CYS A 16 3.12 8.85 -7.72
C CYS A 16 4.00 7.64 -8.10
N TRP A 17 3.88 7.15 -9.33
CA TRP A 17 4.68 6.03 -9.81
C TRP A 17 6.17 6.31 -9.84
N PHE A 18 6.56 7.50 -10.28
CA PHE A 18 7.97 7.90 -10.27
C PHE A 18 8.53 7.93 -8.84
N GLY A 19 7.80 8.54 -7.90
CA GLY A 19 8.20 8.58 -6.50
C GLY A 19 8.33 7.17 -5.90
N LYS A 20 7.40 6.27 -6.21
CA LYS A 20 7.44 4.88 -5.74
C LYS A 20 8.62 4.11 -6.34
N CYS A 21 8.84 4.19 -7.65
CA CYS A 21 10.00 3.57 -8.31
C CYS A 21 11.32 4.06 -7.72
N PHE A 22 11.43 5.39 -7.52
CA PHE A 22 12.64 5.99 -6.94
C PHE A 22 12.84 5.56 -5.49
N GLY A 23 11.77 5.59 -4.67
CA GLY A 23 11.82 5.16 -3.28
C GLY A 23 12.21 3.70 -3.13
N GLY A 24 11.59 2.80 -3.91
CA GLY A 24 11.93 1.39 -3.93
C GLY A 24 13.37 1.12 -4.36
N ALA A 25 13.82 1.76 -5.45
CA ALA A 25 15.20 1.62 -5.93
C ALA A 25 16.25 2.16 -4.93
N SER A 26 15.88 3.18 -4.14
CA SER A 26 16.75 3.73 -3.10
C SER A 26 16.73 2.89 -1.82
N GLY A 27 15.59 2.32 -1.45
CA GLY A 27 15.42 1.55 -0.21
C GLY A 27 15.88 0.09 -0.31
N ALA A 28 15.72 -0.55 -1.46
CA ALA A 28 15.98 -1.97 -1.65
C ALA A 28 17.37 -2.45 -1.19
N PRO A 29 18.47 -1.70 -1.37
CA PRO A 29 19.80 -2.11 -0.87
C PRO A 29 19.90 -2.20 0.65
N TYR A 30 18.97 -1.56 1.37
CA TYR A 30 18.99 -1.43 2.82
C TYR A 30 17.88 -2.21 3.50
N GLU A 31 17.10 -2.96 2.76
CA GLU A 31 16.04 -3.77 3.30
C GLU A 31 16.57 -4.72 4.38
N GLY A 32 15.91 -4.73 5.54
CA GLY A 32 16.32 -5.54 6.70
C GLY A 32 17.40 -4.93 7.59
N PHE A 33 18.07 -3.84 7.19
CA PHE A 33 19.01 -3.15 8.09
C PHE A 33 18.27 -2.49 9.28
N LYS A 34 18.87 -2.59 10.48
CA LYS A 34 18.28 -2.11 11.75
C LYS A 34 19.13 -1.01 12.39
N HIS A 35 19.84 -0.21 11.60
CA HIS A 35 20.67 0.90 12.06
C HIS A 35 20.51 2.10 11.15
N VAL A 36 20.95 3.26 11.61
CA VAL A 36 20.99 4.49 10.81
C VAL A 36 21.98 4.29 9.67
N ILE A 37 21.56 4.64 8.47
CA ILE A 37 22.37 4.54 7.25
C ILE A 37 22.87 5.93 6.90
N GLU A 38 24.19 6.08 6.76
CA GLU A 38 24.84 7.28 6.30
C GLU A 38 25.20 7.12 4.81
N TYR A 39 24.86 8.11 4.00
CA TYR A 39 25.21 8.17 2.57
C TYR A 39 25.52 9.60 2.16
N SER A 40 26.37 9.77 1.15
CA SER A 40 26.80 11.09 0.68
C SER A 40 25.91 11.66 -0.41
N SER A 41 25.29 10.80 -1.23
CA SER A 41 24.32 11.22 -2.26
C SER A 41 23.28 10.14 -2.55
N LEU A 42 22.13 10.53 -3.12
CA LEU A 42 21.07 9.59 -3.51
C LEU A 42 21.52 8.68 -4.67
N GLU A 43 22.37 9.16 -5.56
CA GLU A 43 22.89 8.41 -6.70
C GLU A 43 23.71 7.19 -6.27
N GLU A 44 24.32 7.22 -5.08
CA GLU A 44 25.09 6.11 -4.54
C GLU A 44 24.23 4.94 -4.07
N ILE A 45 22.97 5.23 -3.73
CA ILE A 45 22.07 4.23 -3.12
C ILE A 45 21.00 3.68 -4.07
N VAL A 46 20.77 4.32 -5.22
CA VAL A 46 19.70 3.90 -6.15
C VAL A 46 20.10 2.61 -6.89
N ARG A 47 19.30 1.56 -6.73
CA ARG A 47 19.49 0.25 -7.37
C ARG A 47 18.23 -0.15 -8.15
N PRO A 48 18.10 0.34 -9.39
CA PRO A 48 16.90 0.08 -10.22
C PRO A 48 16.85 -1.34 -10.79
N ASP A 49 17.90 -2.13 -10.62
CA ASP A 49 18.05 -3.50 -11.11
C ASP A 49 17.56 -4.58 -10.14
N LEU A 50 17.13 -4.18 -8.93
CA LEU A 50 16.60 -5.12 -7.96
C LEU A 50 15.09 -5.38 -8.18
N PRO A 51 14.60 -6.62 -8.00
CA PRO A 51 13.19 -6.93 -7.98
C PRO A 51 12.46 -6.08 -6.93
N ASN A 52 11.22 -5.70 -7.22
CA ASN A 52 10.43 -4.86 -6.33
C ASN A 52 8.96 -5.28 -6.38
N ASP A 53 8.53 -6.06 -5.38
CA ASP A 53 7.16 -6.55 -5.23
C ASP A 53 6.15 -5.41 -4.99
N ASP A 54 6.60 -4.29 -4.40
CA ASP A 54 5.80 -3.06 -4.26
C ASP A 54 5.21 -2.57 -5.60
N LEU A 55 5.93 -2.78 -6.69
CA LEU A 55 5.55 -2.38 -8.03
C LEU A 55 4.91 -3.53 -8.81
N ASP A 56 5.53 -4.71 -8.76
CA ASP A 56 5.18 -5.85 -9.59
C ASP A 56 3.75 -6.32 -9.33
N ILE A 57 3.32 -6.36 -8.07
CA ILE A 57 1.96 -6.76 -7.71
C ILE A 57 0.94 -5.72 -8.20
N GLN A 58 1.25 -4.43 -8.10
CA GLN A 58 0.35 -3.39 -8.62
C GLN A 58 0.20 -3.47 -10.16
N LEU A 59 1.23 -3.92 -10.89
CA LEU A 59 1.10 -4.17 -12.32
C LEU A 59 0.12 -5.31 -12.63
N LEU A 60 0.04 -6.34 -11.78
CA LEU A 60 -1.01 -7.37 -11.91
C LEU A 60 -2.40 -6.75 -11.75
N TRP A 61 -2.57 -5.83 -10.80
CA TRP A 61 -3.85 -5.14 -10.59
C TRP A 61 -4.22 -4.25 -11.78
N VAL A 62 -3.24 -3.57 -12.40
CA VAL A 62 -3.46 -2.84 -13.66
C VAL A 62 -3.97 -3.78 -14.74
N GLU A 63 -3.38 -4.96 -14.89
CA GLU A 63 -3.81 -5.96 -15.87
C GLU A 63 -5.25 -6.45 -15.61
N VAL A 64 -5.60 -6.71 -14.35
CA VAL A 64 -6.97 -7.10 -13.97
C VAL A 64 -7.97 -6.00 -14.32
N LEU A 65 -7.67 -4.76 -13.95
CA LEU A 65 -8.51 -3.60 -14.23
C LEU A 65 -8.67 -3.35 -15.74
N GLN A 66 -7.62 -3.55 -16.53
CA GLN A 66 -7.69 -3.44 -18.00
C GLN A 66 -8.61 -4.50 -18.62
N LYS A 67 -8.61 -5.72 -18.08
CA LYS A 67 -9.41 -6.84 -18.61
C LYS A 67 -10.86 -6.82 -18.14
N LYS A 68 -11.10 -6.44 -16.89
CA LYS A 68 -12.41 -6.57 -16.23
C LYS A 68 -13.10 -5.25 -15.89
N GLY A 69 -12.39 -4.12 -16.01
CA GLY A 69 -12.88 -2.82 -15.56
C GLY A 69 -12.92 -2.73 -14.04
N LEU A 70 -13.82 -1.90 -13.52
CA LEU A 70 -13.93 -1.66 -12.07
C LEU A 70 -14.84 -2.67 -11.35
N ASN A 71 -15.55 -3.52 -12.06
CA ASN A 71 -16.44 -4.53 -11.44
C ASN A 71 -15.67 -5.81 -11.14
N ILE A 72 -14.77 -5.74 -10.17
CA ILE A 72 -13.91 -6.84 -9.71
C ILE A 72 -14.17 -7.17 -8.24
N ASP A 73 -13.87 -8.40 -7.87
CA ASP A 73 -13.90 -8.88 -6.48
C ASP A 73 -12.55 -9.48 -6.07
N SER A 74 -12.44 -9.90 -4.80
CA SER A 74 -11.22 -10.53 -4.29
C SER A 74 -10.85 -11.81 -5.04
N LYS A 75 -11.82 -12.52 -5.62
CA LYS A 75 -11.55 -13.73 -6.39
C LYS A 75 -10.86 -13.41 -7.71
N ASP A 76 -11.25 -12.31 -8.36
CA ASP A 76 -10.62 -11.86 -9.60
C ASP A 76 -9.14 -11.52 -9.40
N LEU A 77 -8.84 -10.85 -8.28
CA LEU A 77 -7.47 -10.55 -7.87
C LEU A 77 -6.71 -11.84 -7.54
N ALA A 78 -7.31 -12.73 -6.76
CA ALA A 78 -6.72 -14.00 -6.37
C ALA A 78 -6.38 -14.88 -7.58
N ASP A 79 -7.31 -15.04 -8.52
CA ASP A 79 -7.09 -15.83 -9.74
C ASP A 79 -5.93 -15.27 -10.58
N SER A 80 -5.83 -13.94 -10.70
CA SER A 80 -4.72 -13.29 -11.39
C SER A 80 -3.39 -13.52 -10.68
N TRP A 81 -3.39 -13.41 -9.35
CA TRP A 81 -2.19 -13.67 -8.54
C TRP A 81 -1.67 -15.09 -8.74
N ILE A 82 -2.52 -16.09 -8.51
CA ILE A 82 -2.14 -17.51 -8.68
C ILE A 82 -1.56 -17.79 -10.07
N LYS A 83 -2.08 -17.11 -11.08
CA LYS A 83 -1.64 -17.30 -12.48
C LYS A 83 -0.31 -16.64 -12.79
N SER A 84 -0.03 -15.47 -12.22
CA SER A 84 0.99 -14.57 -12.78
C SER A 84 1.98 -14.01 -11.75
N CYS A 85 1.71 -14.08 -10.45
CA CYS A 85 2.62 -13.55 -9.44
C CYS A 85 3.80 -14.51 -9.21
N PRO A 86 5.06 -14.04 -9.31
CA PRO A 86 6.23 -14.87 -9.11
C PRO A 86 6.58 -15.09 -7.64
N TYR A 87 5.99 -14.30 -6.73
CA TYR A 87 6.32 -14.31 -5.31
C TYR A 87 5.56 -15.43 -4.58
N THR A 88 6.31 -16.30 -3.89
CA THR A 88 5.76 -17.49 -3.22
C THR A 88 6.21 -17.62 -1.76
N MET A 89 6.84 -16.61 -1.21
CA MET A 89 7.37 -16.60 0.15
C MET A 89 6.42 -15.90 1.14
N SER A 90 6.69 -16.03 2.42
CA SER A 90 6.02 -15.27 3.51
C SER A 90 4.48 -15.35 3.41
N GLU A 91 3.79 -14.22 3.55
CA GLU A 91 2.34 -14.07 3.40
C GLU A 91 1.83 -14.58 2.05
N TYR A 92 2.57 -14.32 0.97
CA TYR A 92 2.21 -14.73 -0.38
C TYR A 92 2.13 -16.26 -0.50
N GLY A 93 3.09 -16.97 0.10
CA GLY A 93 3.07 -18.43 0.15
C GLY A 93 1.92 -18.99 0.98
N TYR A 94 1.55 -18.34 2.08
CA TYR A 94 0.38 -18.73 2.87
C TYR A 94 -0.91 -18.52 2.09
N PHE A 95 -1.07 -17.39 1.42
CA PHE A 95 -2.21 -17.10 0.55
C PHE A 95 -2.35 -18.16 -0.54
N ILE A 96 -1.30 -18.40 -1.33
CA ILE A 96 -1.31 -19.38 -2.43
C ILE A 96 -1.75 -20.76 -1.91
N LYS A 97 -1.11 -21.24 -0.84
CA LYS A 97 -1.42 -22.52 -0.22
C LYS A 97 -2.86 -22.64 0.29
N ASN A 98 -3.39 -21.55 0.87
CA ASN A 98 -4.75 -21.49 1.34
C ASN A 98 -5.73 -21.52 0.16
N TYR A 99 -5.48 -20.68 -0.85
CA TYR A 99 -6.34 -20.56 -2.03
C TYR A 99 -6.43 -21.87 -2.81
N GLU A 100 -5.30 -22.55 -3.05
CA GLU A 100 -5.24 -23.86 -3.71
C GLU A 100 -6.01 -24.95 -2.96
N ARG A 101 -6.20 -24.79 -1.65
CA ARG A 101 -7.02 -25.67 -0.80
C ARG A 101 -8.49 -25.28 -0.74
N GLY A 102 -8.90 -24.27 -1.51
CA GLY A 102 -10.29 -23.78 -1.54
C GLY A 102 -10.62 -22.81 -0.40
N ILE A 103 -9.63 -22.32 0.35
CA ILE A 103 -9.83 -21.29 1.37
C ILE A 103 -9.75 -19.93 0.67
N LEU A 104 -10.93 -19.36 0.40
CA LEU A 104 -11.06 -18.12 -0.36
C LEU A 104 -10.87 -16.86 0.53
N PRO A 105 -10.57 -15.68 -0.08
CA PRO A 105 -10.60 -14.42 0.65
C PRO A 105 -11.97 -14.16 1.30
N PRO A 106 -12.01 -13.56 2.48
CA PRO A 106 -10.89 -13.04 3.27
C PRO A 106 -10.18 -14.09 4.13
N ALA A 107 -10.67 -15.35 4.17
CA ALA A 107 -10.10 -16.38 5.03
C ALA A 107 -8.69 -16.80 4.60
N SER A 108 -8.37 -16.71 3.31
CA SER A 108 -7.03 -17.01 2.78
C SER A 108 -5.92 -16.16 3.42
N GLY A 109 -6.22 -14.93 3.80
CA GLY A 109 -5.23 -14.01 4.38
C GLY A 109 -4.85 -14.34 5.83
N TRP A 110 -5.75 -14.95 6.60
CA TRP A 110 -5.49 -15.20 8.02
C TRP A 110 -5.45 -16.68 8.42
N PHE A 111 -6.04 -17.57 7.62
CA PHE A 111 -6.08 -18.98 7.97
C PHE A 111 -4.68 -19.58 8.04
N ASN A 112 -4.32 -20.10 9.21
CA ASN A 112 -3.00 -20.67 9.51
C ASN A 112 -1.81 -19.76 9.20
N ASN A 113 -2.05 -18.42 9.14
CA ASN A 113 -1.08 -17.37 8.88
C ASN A 113 -0.97 -16.42 10.10
N ASN A 114 -0.51 -16.95 11.24
CA ASN A 114 -0.52 -16.17 12.48
C ASN A 114 0.56 -15.08 12.52
N PHE A 115 1.63 -15.22 11.81
CA PHE A 115 2.77 -14.30 11.82
C PHE A 115 2.70 -13.28 10.68
N PHE A 116 2.60 -13.73 9.44
CA PHE A 116 2.70 -12.84 8.28
C PHE A 116 1.42 -12.07 7.96
N LYS A 117 0.26 -12.47 8.49
CA LYS A 117 -1.02 -11.78 8.22
C LYS A 117 -1.05 -10.31 8.62
N VAL A 118 -0.10 -9.87 9.45
CA VAL A 118 0.09 -8.47 9.86
C VAL A 118 1.40 -7.87 9.32
N GLY A 119 1.98 -8.51 8.31
CA GLY A 119 3.16 -8.05 7.61
C GLY A 119 2.92 -6.80 6.76
N ASN A 120 3.94 -6.37 6.04
CA ASN A 120 3.90 -5.15 5.25
C ASN A 120 3.49 -5.35 3.77
N GLY A 121 3.27 -6.60 3.35
CA GLY A 121 3.07 -6.93 1.94
C GLY A 121 1.82 -6.33 1.28
N CYS A 122 0.71 -6.08 2.00
CA CYS A 122 -0.42 -5.39 1.40
C CYS A 122 -0.33 -3.86 1.48
N PRO A 123 0.12 -3.21 2.57
CA PRO A 123 0.28 -1.76 2.60
C PRO A 123 1.15 -1.18 1.50
N ILE A 124 2.20 -1.92 1.09
CA ILE A 124 3.15 -1.47 0.07
C ILE A 124 2.58 -1.42 -1.35
N ARG A 125 1.37 -1.90 -1.58
CA ARG A 125 0.72 -1.91 -2.91
C ARG A 125 -0.60 -1.13 -2.97
N ALA A 126 -0.84 -0.26 -1.99
CA ALA A 126 -2.09 0.48 -1.82
C ALA A 126 -2.34 1.57 -2.87
N GLU A 127 -1.28 2.11 -3.49
CA GLU A 127 -1.37 3.32 -4.32
C GLU A 127 -2.28 3.16 -5.52
N ILE A 128 -2.32 2.00 -6.15
CA ILE A 128 -3.16 1.74 -7.32
C ILE A 128 -4.63 2.06 -7.02
N TRP A 129 -5.12 1.69 -5.86
CA TRP A 129 -6.51 1.92 -5.45
C TRP A 129 -6.80 3.41 -5.25
N GLY A 130 -5.87 4.13 -4.63
CA GLY A 130 -5.98 5.58 -4.48
C GLY A 130 -5.91 6.34 -5.80
N LEU A 131 -5.10 5.88 -6.76
CA LEU A 131 -4.97 6.47 -8.09
C LEU A 131 -6.22 6.25 -8.94
N VAL A 132 -6.77 5.04 -8.93
CA VAL A 132 -7.97 4.68 -9.69
C VAL A 132 -9.21 5.41 -9.16
N PHE A 133 -9.34 5.50 -7.84
CA PHE A 133 -10.47 6.15 -7.16
C PHE A 133 -10.06 7.50 -6.56
N PHE A 134 -9.50 8.38 -7.38
CA PHE A 134 -9.04 9.70 -6.93
C PHE A 134 -10.21 10.57 -6.42
N ASN A 135 -10.00 11.26 -5.30
CA ASN A 135 -11.00 12.01 -4.55
C ASN A 135 -12.21 11.19 -4.05
N ASP A 136 -12.10 9.87 -4.04
CA ASP A 136 -13.09 8.96 -3.49
C ASP A 136 -12.41 7.97 -2.53
N GLY A 137 -12.12 8.45 -1.33
CA GLY A 137 -11.40 7.66 -0.32
C GLY A 137 -12.18 6.43 0.15
N GLU A 138 -13.52 6.48 0.16
CA GLU A 138 -14.35 5.35 0.58
C GLU A 138 -14.23 4.18 -0.40
N THR A 139 -14.38 4.46 -1.69
CA THR A 139 -14.22 3.44 -2.72
C THR A 139 -12.79 2.93 -2.77
N ALA A 140 -11.77 3.81 -2.68
CA ALA A 140 -10.36 3.41 -2.62
C ALA A 140 -10.09 2.45 -1.46
N ALA A 141 -10.58 2.75 -0.26
CA ALA A 141 -10.46 1.87 0.91
C ALA A 141 -11.18 0.53 0.72
N GLY A 142 -12.33 0.54 0.06
CA GLY A 142 -13.08 -0.68 -0.26
C GLY A 142 -12.25 -1.64 -1.15
N TYR A 143 -11.63 -1.12 -2.19
CA TYR A 143 -10.79 -1.92 -3.10
C TYR A 143 -9.46 -2.34 -2.47
N ALA A 144 -8.82 -1.49 -1.68
CA ALA A 144 -7.68 -1.87 -0.86
C ALA A 144 -8.01 -3.05 0.07
N ARG A 145 -9.21 -3.05 0.66
CA ARG A 145 -9.65 -4.19 1.46
C ARG A 145 -9.85 -5.48 0.65
N LEU A 146 -10.37 -5.39 -0.59
CA LEU A 146 -10.49 -6.56 -1.47
C LEU A 146 -9.12 -7.18 -1.76
N ASP A 147 -8.12 -6.33 -1.99
CA ASP A 147 -6.73 -6.70 -2.21
C ASP A 147 -6.10 -7.27 -0.93
N GLY A 148 -6.01 -6.48 0.12
CA GLY A 148 -5.29 -6.85 1.34
C GLY A 148 -5.78 -8.12 2.00
N THR A 149 -7.07 -8.43 1.89
CA THR A 149 -7.63 -9.66 2.47
C THR A 149 -7.29 -10.94 1.70
N LEU A 150 -6.57 -10.87 0.59
CA LEU A 150 -6.04 -12.05 -0.10
C LEU A 150 -5.05 -12.80 0.81
N ASP A 151 -4.07 -12.07 1.35
CA ASP A 151 -2.88 -12.58 2.02
C ASP A 151 -2.65 -12.02 3.43
N HIS A 152 -3.44 -11.02 3.86
CA HIS A 152 -3.34 -10.34 5.16
C HIS A 152 -4.67 -10.26 5.90
N ALA A 153 -4.58 -9.77 7.15
CA ALA A 153 -5.75 -9.46 7.99
C ALA A 153 -5.41 -8.44 9.08
N GLY A 154 -6.45 -7.78 9.61
CA GLY A 154 -6.29 -6.85 10.75
C GLY A 154 -5.47 -5.64 10.41
N GLU A 155 -4.43 -5.36 11.19
CA GLU A 155 -3.62 -4.14 11.12
C GLU A 155 -3.12 -3.83 9.71
N SER A 156 -2.58 -4.80 8.99
CA SER A 156 -2.06 -4.60 7.62
C SER A 156 -3.14 -4.13 6.65
N VAL A 157 -4.31 -4.75 6.67
CA VAL A 157 -5.43 -4.37 5.80
C VAL A 157 -5.92 -2.96 6.12
N TRP A 158 -5.97 -2.58 7.40
CA TRP A 158 -6.35 -1.22 7.80
C TRP A 158 -5.30 -0.19 7.37
N ILE A 159 -4.02 -0.53 7.47
CA ILE A 159 -2.92 0.34 7.00
C ILE A 159 -2.97 0.49 5.47
N GLU A 160 -3.26 -0.57 4.73
CA GLU A 160 -3.46 -0.49 3.28
C GLU A 160 -4.62 0.44 2.93
N GLN A 161 -5.77 0.30 3.60
CA GLN A 161 -6.90 1.21 3.42
C GLN A 161 -6.52 2.66 3.75
N PHE A 162 -5.77 2.88 4.83
CA PHE A 162 -5.25 4.19 5.22
C PHE A 162 -4.41 4.82 4.09
N TYR A 163 -3.44 4.08 3.53
CA TYR A 163 -2.61 4.59 2.44
C TYR A 163 -3.40 4.81 1.14
N ALA A 164 -4.28 3.91 0.77
CA ALA A 164 -5.14 4.08 -0.40
C ALA A 164 -5.98 5.36 -0.29
N VAL A 165 -6.54 5.65 0.88
CA VAL A 165 -7.28 6.89 1.15
C VAL A 165 -6.38 8.12 1.07
N MET A 166 -5.16 8.07 1.63
CA MET A 166 -4.22 9.18 1.55
C MET A 166 -3.89 9.51 0.09
N VAL A 167 -3.59 8.50 -0.72
CA VAL A 167 -3.31 8.68 -2.16
C VAL A 167 -4.54 9.22 -2.88
N SER A 168 -5.73 8.64 -2.66
CA SER A 168 -6.98 9.12 -3.25
C SER A 168 -7.23 10.58 -2.93
N MET A 169 -7.13 10.96 -1.67
CA MET A 169 -7.44 12.31 -1.21
C MET A 169 -6.34 13.33 -1.52
N SER A 170 -5.12 12.90 -1.88
CA SER A 170 -4.05 13.80 -2.33
C SER A 170 -4.45 14.63 -3.56
N PHE A 171 -5.35 14.10 -4.38
CA PHE A 171 -5.90 14.81 -5.53
C PHE A 171 -6.76 16.03 -5.16
N SER A 172 -7.23 16.11 -3.92
CA SER A 172 -7.99 17.26 -3.43
C SER A 172 -7.17 18.55 -3.24
N GLY A 173 -5.84 18.43 -3.24
CA GLY A 173 -4.93 19.55 -2.97
C GLY A 173 -4.85 19.95 -1.49
N LYS A 174 -5.36 19.13 -0.58
CA LYS A 174 -5.24 19.34 0.87
C LYS A 174 -3.80 19.11 1.34
N PRO A 175 -3.35 19.83 2.39
CA PRO A 175 -2.05 19.57 2.98
C PRO A 175 -1.99 18.20 3.68
N LEU A 176 -0.78 17.67 3.81
CA LEU A 176 -0.54 16.29 4.30
C LEU A 176 -1.23 15.99 5.63
N HIS A 177 -1.16 16.90 6.61
CA HIS A 177 -1.81 16.68 7.91
C HIS A 177 -3.33 16.45 7.81
N GLN A 178 -4.01 17.15 6.87
CA GLN A 178 -5.44 16.92 6.63
C GLN A 178 -5.72 15.61 5.93
N LEU A 179 -4.82 15.16 5.04
CA LEU A 179 -4.92 13.84 4.41
C LEU A 179 -4.82 12.74 5.45
N ILE A 180 -3.87 12.86 6.39
CA ILE A 180 -3.71 11.92 7.50
C ILE A 180 -4.98 11.88 8.36
N GLU A 181 -5.55 13.04 8.73
CA GLU A 181 -6.78 13.11 9.52
C GLU A 181 -8.01 12.50 8.80
N ILE A 182 -8.05 12.56 7.49
CA ILE A 182 -9.11 11.89 6.70
C ILE A 182 -8.88 10.37 6.70
N ALA A 183 -7.65 9.95 6.45
CA ALA A 183 -7.30 8.54 6.29
C ALA A 183 -7.34 7.76 7.63
N ARG A 184 -6.97 8.40 8.75
CA ARG A 184 -6.96 7.72 10.07
C ARG A 184 -8.34 7.21 10.52
N LYS A 185 -9.43 7.68 9.92
CA LYS A 185 -10.79 7.17 10.17
C LYS A 185 -10.97 5.71 9.75
N TYR A 186 -10.06 5.19 8.91
CA TYR A 186 -10.04 3.81 8.46
C TYR A 186 -9.20 2.90 9.38
N LEU A 187 -8.49 3.49 10.36
CA LEU A 187 -7.81 2.75 11.41
C LEU A 187 -8.75 2.58 12.61
N PRO A 188 -9.08 1.37 13.03
CA PRO A 188 -9.94 1.16 14.20
C PRO A 188 -9.37 1.83 15.44
N GLU A 189 -10.24 2.41 16.25
CA GLU A 189 -9.87 3.00 17.51
C GLU A 189 -9.18 1.97 18.42
N GLY A 190 -8.05 2.34 19.01
CA GLY A 190 -7.27 1.45 19.86
C GLY A 190 -6.42 0.41 19.11
N SER A 191 -6.47 0.36 17.77
CA SER A 191 -5.55 -0.47 16.98
C SER A 191 -4.10 -0.01 17.15
N GLU A 192 -3.15 -0.88 16.87
CA GLU A 192 -1.72 -0.55 16.94
C GLU A 192 -1.37 0.52 15.90
N ALA A 193 -1.86 0.38 14.68
CA ALA A 193 -1.70 1.38 13.63
C ALA A 193 -2.25 2.76 14.02
N SER A 194 -3.44 2.81 14.65
CA SER A 194 -4.01 4.07 15.14
C SER A 194 -3.14 4.72 16.22
N ARG A 195 -2.59 3.93 17.15
CA ARG A 195 -1.67 4.42 18.18
C ARG A 195 -0.37 4.94 17.58
N CYS A 196 0.23 4.19 16.64
CA CYS A 196 1.46 4.61 15.93
C CYS A 196 1.28 5.94 15.20
N VAL A 197 0.22 6.08 14.40
CA VAL A 197 -0.07 7.34 13.69
C VAL A 197 -0.25 8.50 14.67
N THR A 198 -0.97 8.28 15.78
CA THR A 198 -1.19 9.30 16.81
C THR A 198 0.13 9.71 17.48
N SER A 199 0.98 8.74 17.83
CA SER A 199 2.28 9.01 18.45
C SER A 199 3.18 9.84 17.54
N VAL A 200 3.32 9.44 16.25
CA VAL A 200 4.14 10.19 15.29
C VAL A 200 3.62 11.61 15.08
N LEU A 201 2.30 11.80 14.99
CA LEU A 201 1.72 13.15 14.86
C LEU A 201 2.00 14.00 16.09
N SER A 202 1.93 13.43 17.29
CA SER A 202 2.25 14.15 18.52
C SER A 202 3.73 14.56 18.55
N CYS A 203 4.64 13.64 18.23
CA CYS A 203 6.07 13.96 18.16
C CYS A 203 6.37 15.05 17.11
N TYR A 204 5.71 15.00 15.95
CA TYR A 204 5.85 16.04 14.94
C TYR A 204 5.36 17.42 15.40
N ILE A 205 4.26 17.47 16.17
CA ILE A 205 3.75 18.73 16.72
C ILE A 205 4.73 19.31 17.73
N ASP A 206 5.31 18.47 18.58
CA ASP A 206 6.22 18.90 19.64
C ASP A 206 7.62 19.25 19.10
N ASN A 207 8.10 18.51 18.07
CA ASN A 207 9.46 18.65 17.51
C ASN A 207 9.43 18.46 15.97
N PRO A 208 8.94 19.43 15.19
CA PRO A 208 8.72 19.26 13.75
C PRO A 208 10.00 19.05 12.92
N ASP A 209 11.15 19.46 13.45
CA ASP A 209 12.46 19.36 12.81
C ASP A 209 13.29 18.14 13.28
N ASP A 210 12.79 17.37 14.23
CA ASP A 210 13.47 16.21 14.79
C ASP A 210 12.67 14.92 14.61
N TYR A 211 12.82 14.31 13.42
CA TYR A 211 12.18 13.02 13.11
C TYR A 211 12.75 11.84 13.93
N GLN A 212 13.93 11.99 14.52
CA GLN A 212 14.58 10.91 15.28
C GLN A 212 13.98 10.74 16.68
N SER A 213 13.28 11.75 17.18
CA SER A 213 12.58 11.65 18.47
C SER A 213 11.17 11.08 18.38
N ALA A 214 10.69 10.74 17.17
CA ALA A 214 9.35 10.21 16.93
C ALA A 214 9.19 8.69 17.16
#